data_3f795e64a7225c4eb4b910fa3eb6834e
#
_entry.id   3f795e64a7225c4eb4b910fa3eb6834e
#
_cell.length_a   1.000
_cell.length_b   1.000
_cell.length_c   1.000
_cell.angle_alpha   90.00
_cell.angle_beta   90.00
_cell.angle_gamma   90.00
#
_symmetry.space_group_name_H-M   'P 1'
#
loop_
_entity.id
_entity.type
_entity.pdbx_description
1 polymer ?
#
loop_
_entity_poly.entity_id
_entity_poly.type
_entity_poly.pdbx_seq_one_letter_code
_entity_poly.pdbx_strand_id
1 'polypeptide(L)'
;MRSLSGKVGFVTGGSRGIGLAIARALVAEGAQVAVTGRASAHLSEARPQIERAGPGAVETLQADVRRYADVERALAATVARFGGLDIVINNAGVGVFADVADMSPEQWSEVIDTNLTGVFYVCHAAIPHLRRRGGGSIVNISSLAGKNAFTTAAAYCASKSGLNAFSEALMQEVRYDNIRVSYVMPGSVATGFSSGDASKGTDWKIAPDDVADVMLDLLQQHPRSLASRVELRPSKPRR
;
A
#
# COMPACT_ATOMS: atom_id res chain seq x y z
N MET A 1 19.21 8.86 -9.12
CA MET A 1 17.81 8.44 -8.89
C MET A 1 16.91 9.12 -9.90
N ARG A 2 15.79 8.52 -10.28
CA ARG A 2 14.81 9.15 -11.16
C ARG A 2 13.92 10.06 -10.35
N SER A 3 13.66 11.26 -10.85
CA SER A 3 12.74 12.19 -10.22
C SER A 3 11.31 11.64 -10.23
N LEU A 4 10.58 11.81 -9.14
CA LEU A 4 9.14 11.56 -9.06
C LEU A 4 8.33 12.86 -9.27
N SER A 5 9.00 13.98 -9.54
CA SER A 5 8.35 15.26 -9.80
C SER A 5 7.37 15.16 -10.97
N GLY A 6 6.13 15.62 -10.76
CA GLY A 6 5.04 15.54 -11.72
C GLY A 6 4.43 14.15 -11.94
N LYS A 7 4.92 13.11 -11.25
CA LYS A 7 4.27 11.79 -11.23
C LYS A 7 3.01 11.82 -10.39
N VAL A 8 2.02 11.03 -10.78
CA VAL A 8 0.74 10.91 -10.08
C VAL A 8 0.68 9.59 -9.35
N GLY A 9 0.59 9.65 -8.02
CA GLY A 9 0.46 8.50 -7.13
C GLY A 9 -0.94 8.34 -6.55
N PHE A 10 -1.39 7.09 -6.42
CA PHE A 10 -2.61 6.70 -5.72
C PHE A 10 -2.25 5.75 -4.58
N VAL A 11 -2.54 6.14 -3.34
CA VAL A 11 -2.15 5.39 -2.13
C VAL A 11 -3.40 4.98 -1.35
N THR A 12 -3.67 3.69 -1.24
CA THR A 12 -4.78 3.19 -0.42
C THR A 12 -4.37 3.08 1.05
N GLY A 13 -5.30 3.43 1.96
CA GLY A 13 -5.00 3.45 3.39
C GLY A 13 -3.93 4.48 3.78
N GLY A 14 -3.87 5.61 3.07
CA GLY A 14 -2.84 6.65 3.22
C GLY A 14 -3.06 7.61 4.38
N SER A 15 -4.07 7.40 5.23
CA SER A 15 -4.38 8.32 6.33
C SER A 15 -3.57 8.10 7.61
N ARG A 16 -2.82 7.00 7.74
CA ARG A 16 -2.00 6.68 8.93
C ARG A 16 -0.92 5.63 8.62
N GLY A 17 0.01 5.45 9.57
CA GLY A 17 1.02 4.39 9.52
C GLY A 17 1.86 4.42 8.24
N ILE A 18 2.09 3.23 7.66
CA ILE A 18 2.93 3.06 6.46
C ILE A 18 2.40 3.89 5.28
N GLY A 19 1.09 3.88 5.03
CA GLY A 19 0.51 4.61 3.91
C GLY A 19 0.69 6.13 4.02
N LEU A 20 0.60 6.68 5.22
CA LEU A 20 0.86 8.10 5.48
C LEU A 20 2.34 8.44 5.24
N ALA A 21 3.26 7.60 5.72
CA ALA A 21 4.69 7.79 5.51
C ALA A 21 5.05 7.75 4.01
N ILE A 22 4.50 6.78 3.26
CA ILE A 22 4.68 6.69 1.81
C ILE A 22 4.12 7.92 1.10
N ALA A 23 2.91 8.38 1.46
CA ALA A 23 2.31 9.56 0.84
C ALA A 23 3.16 10.81 1.06
N ARG A 24 3.69 11.00 2.29
CA ARG A 24 4.62 12.10 2.62
C ARG A 24 5.91 12.01 1.79
N ALA A 25 6.53 10.83 1.71
CA ALA A 25 7.74 10.62 0.94
C ALA A 25 7.56 10.92 -0.55
N LEU A 26 6.44 10.49 -1.15
CA LEU A 26 6.11 10.79 -2.55
C LEU A 26 5.93 12.29 -2.79
N VAL A 27 5.24 12.99 -1.89
CA VAL A 27 5.02 14.45 -1.99
C VAL A 27 6.33 15.21 -1.79
N ALA A 28 7.21 14.75 -0.91
CA ALA A 28 8.56 15.31 -0.73
C ALA A 28 9.39 15.25 -2.02
N GLU A 29 9.25 14.18 -2.80
CA GLU A 29 9.89 14.00 -4.12
C GLU A 29 9.16 14.75 -5.26
N GLY A 30 8.13 15.56 -4.95
CA GLY A 30 7.38 16.37 -5.91
C GLY A 30 6.29 15.63 -6.67
N ALA A 31 5.91 14.42 -6.25
CA ALA A 31 4.78 13.71 -6.82
C ALA A 31 3.43 14.32 -6.38
N GLN A 32 2.43 14.26 -7.25
CA GLN A 32 1.04 14.57 -6.94
C GLN A 32 0.40 13.30 -6.39
N VAL A 33 -0.22 13.36 -5.22
CA VAL A 33 -0.66 12.14 -4.52
C VAL A 33 -2.13 12.22 -4.13
N ALA A 34 -2.91 11.22 -4.56
CA ALA A 34 -4.22 10.95 -4.00
C ALA A 34 -4.11 9.87 -2.93
N VAL A 35 -4.65 10.12 -1.75
CA VAL A 35 -4.72 9.16 -0.66
C VAL A 35 -6.16 8.78 -0.37
N THR A 36 -6.40 7.48 -0.13
CA THR A 36 -7.74 7.01 0.25
C THR A 36 -7.77 6.44 1.66
N GLY A 37 -8.95 6.48 2.25
CA GLY A 37 -9.24 5.91 3.55
C GLY A 37 -10.74 5.82 3.81
N ARG A 38 -11.17 4.99 4.75
CA ARG A 38 -12.60 4.81 5.09
C ARG A 38 -13.17 5.97 5.91
N ALA A 39 -12.37 6.51 6.83
CA ALA A 39 -12.81 7.56 7.74
C ALA A 39 -12.36 8.95 7.24
N SER A 40 -13.32 9.82 6.95
CA SER A 40 -13.05 11.19 6.51
C SER A 40 -12.27 12.01 7.55
N ALA A 41 -12.53 11.80 8.83
CA ALA A 41 -11.79 12.46 9.92
C ALA A 41 -10.28 12.17 9.84
N HIS A 42 -9.88 10.90 9.68
CA HIS A 42 -8.47 10.54 9.55
C HIS A 42 -7.82 11.12 8.27
N LEU A 43 -8.59 11.23 7.19
CA LEU A 43 -8.10 11.86 5.96
C LEU A 43 -7.88 13.37 6.16
N SER A 44 -8.78 14.04 6.87
CA SER A 44 -8.65 15.47 7.20
C SER A 44 -7.44 15.74 8.11
N GLU A 45 -7.11 14.84 9.03
CA GLU A 45 -5.93 14.93 9.88
C GLU A 45 -4.63 14.63 9.13
N ALA A 46 -4.67 13.70 8.17
CA ALA A 46 -3.51 13.29 7.38
C ALA A 46 -3.12 14.34 6.33
N ARG A 47 -4.09 14.98 5.69
CA ARG A 47 -3.87 15.93 4.60
C ARG A 47 -2.81 16.99 4.90
N PRO A 48 -2.91 17.79 5.98
CA PRO A 48 -1.90 18.82 6.28
C PRO A 48 -0.52 18.24 6.62
N GLN A 49 -0.44 16.99 7.09
CA GLN A 49 0.84 16.33 7.34
C GLN A 49 1.54 15.93 6.02
N ILE A 50 0.76 15.52 5.02
CA ILE A 50 1.27 15.17 3.70
C ILE A 50 1.66 16.43 2.93
N GLU A 51 0.79 17.47 2.92
CA GLU A 51 1.04 18.73 2.21
C GLU A 51 2.31 19.43 2.70
N ARG A 52 2.60 19.38 4.01
CA ARG A 52 3.83 19.97 4.57
C ARG A 52 5.11 19.22 4.25
N ALA A 53 5.02 18.00 3.72
CA ALA A 53 6.19 17.18 3.43
C ALA A 53 6.97 17.66 2.19
N GLY A 54 6.33 18.36 1.26
CA GLY A 54 7.03 18.81 0.04
C GLY A 54 6.14 19.56 -0.96
N PRO A 55 6.66 19.78 -2.18
CA PRO A 55 5.99 20.60 -3.19
C PRO A 55 4.87 19.89 -3.95
N GLY A 56 4.69 18.57 -3.78
CA GLY A 56 3.67 17.81 -4.48
C GLY A 56 2.25 18.17 -4.02
N ALA A 57 1.29 18.12 -4.94
CA ALA A 57 -0.12 18.35 -4.61
C ALA A 57 -0.77 17.10 -4.00
N VAL A 58 -1.72 17.31 -3.09
CA VAL A 58 -2.41 16.25 -2.33
C VAL A 58 -3.91 16.29 -2.56
N GLU A 59 -4.51 15.14 -2.78
CA GLU A 59 -5.96 14.94 -2.76
C GLU A 59 -6.32 13.84 -1.76
N THR A 60 -7.40 14.01 -1.02
CA THR A 60 -7.88 13.02 -0.05
C THR A 60 -9.29 12.58 -0.43
N LEU A 61 -9.48 11.27 -0.59
CA LEU A 61 -10.69 10.69 -1.15
C LEU A 61 -11.22 9.59 -0.20
N GLN A 62 -12.45 9.75 0.27
CA GLN A 62 -13.08 8.70 1.06
C GLN A 62 -13.46 7.53 0.15
N ALA A 63 -12.90 6.33 0.45
CA ALA A 63 -13.19 5.11 -0.27
C ALA A 63 -12.93 3.87 0.62
N ASP A 64 -13.78 2.87 0.49
CA ASP A 64 -13.56 1.53 1.04
C ASP A 64 -13.08 0.61 -0.09
N VAL A 65 -11.85 0.09 0.01
CA VAL A 65 -11.27 -0.78 -1.02
C VAL A 65 -12.06 -2.08 -1.24
N ARG A 66 -12.90 -2.49 -0.30
CA ARG A 66 -13.80 -3.64 -0.43
C ARG A 66 -14.99 -3.37 -1.38
N ARG A 67 -15.19 -2.13 -1.80
CA ARG A 67 -16.29 -1.69 -2.66
C ARG A 67 -15.73 -1.21 -3.99
N TYR A 68 -15.91 -2.02 -5.04
CA TYR A 68 -15.36 -1.72 -6.36
C TYR A 68 -15.77 -0.33 -6.89
N ALA A 69 -17.04 0.07 -6.71
CA ALA A 69 -17.52 1.40 -7.11
C ALA A 69 -16.82 2.56 -6.39
N ASP A 70 -16.41 2.38 -5.12
CA ASP A 70 -15.64 3.38 -4.39
C ASP A 70 -14.23 3.52 -4.98
N VAL A 71 -13.61 2.38 -5.34
CA VAL A 71 -12.29 2.33 -5.97
C VAL A 71 -12.31 3.02 -7.34
N GLU A 72 -13.28 2.68 -8.20
CA GLU A 72 -13.43 3.31 -9.52
C GLU A 72 -13.61 4.83 -9.40
N ARG A 73 -14.51 5.27 -8.53
CA ARG A 73 -14.76 6.69 -8.28
C ARG A 73 -13.50 7.42 -7.81
N ALA A 74 -12.75 6.84 -6.88
CA ALA A 74 -11.54 7.45 -6.34
C ALA A 74 -10.42 7.54 -7.40
N LEU A 75 -10.23 6.51 -8.20
CA LEU A 75 -9.26 6.53 -9.30
C LEU A 75 -9.66 7.53 -10.39
N ALA A 76 -10.94 7.57 -10.78
CA ALA A 76 -11.44 8.54 -11.75
C ALA A 76 -11.24 9.99 -11.26
N ALA A 77 -11.53 10.28 -9.98
CA ALA A 77 -11.28 11.57 -9.38
C ALA A 77 -9.79 11.93 -9.36
N THR A 78 -8.91 10.97 -9.07
CA THR A 78 -7.46 11.16 -9.12
C THR A 78 -6.99 11.55 -10.51
N VAL A 79 -7.43 10.81 -11.53
CA VAL A 79 -7.08 11.08 -12.93
C VAL A 79 -7.63 12.42 -13.41
N ALA A 80 -8.86 12.76 -13.04
CA ALA A 80 -9.46 14.05 -13.37
C ALA A 80 -8.70 15.22 -12.71
N ARG A 81 -8.27 15.04 -11.46
CA ARG A 81 -7.56 16.07 -10.68
C ARG A 81 -6.14 16.32 -11.17
N PHE A 82 -5.40 15.26 -11.55
CA PHE A 82 -3.96 15.32 -11.81
C PHE A 82 -3.56 14.98 -13.26
N GLY A 83 -4.52 14.63 -14.11
CA GLY A 83 -4.29 14.38 -15.54
C GLY A 83 -3.73 13.01 -15.90
N GLY A 84 -3.64 12.07 -14.94
CA GLY A 84 -3.15 10.72 -15.21
C GLY A 84 -2.88 9.89 -13.97
N LEU A 85 -2.22 8.72 -14.17
CA LEU A 85 -1.83 7.82 -13.08
C LEU A 85 -0.50 7.16 -13.46
N ASP A 86 0.50 7.28 -12.60
CA ASP A 86 1.85 6.72 -12.79
C ASP A 86 2.19 5.66 -11.73
N ILE A 87 1.66 5.79 -10.49
CA ILE A 87 2.05 4.99 -9.34
C ILE A 87 0.80 4.55 -8.57
N VAL A 88 0.71 3.27 -8.24
CA VAL A 88 -0.33 2.70 -7.37
C VAL A 88 0.32 2.01 -6.19
N ILE A 89 -0.07 2.40 -4.98
CA ILE A 89 0.39 1.79 -3.74
C ILE A 89 -0.81 1.16 -3.03
N ASN A 90 -0.88 -0.17 -3.09
CA ASN A 90 -1.88 -0.95 -2.37
C ASN A 90 -1.38 -1.20 -0.95
N ASN A 91 -1.74 -0.29 -0.04
CA ASN A 91 -1.33 -0.34 1.37
C ASN A 91 -2.51 -0.59 2.32
N ALA A 92 -3.74 -0.30 1.94
CA ALA A 92 -4.89 -0.58 2.79
C ALA A 92 -4.90 -2.04 3.26
N GLY A 93 -5.02 -2.25 4.56
CA GLY A 93 -5.00 -3.57 5.15
C GLY A 93 -5.54 -3.58 6.57
N VAL A 94 -6.01 -4.75 6.99
CA VAL A 94 -6.48 -5.03 8.36
C VAL A 94 -5.94 -6.37 8.83
N GLY A 95 -5.83 -6.53 10.15
CA GLY A 95 -5.48 -7.80 10.77
C GLY A 95 -6.51 -8.12 11.87
N VAL A 96 -7.07 -9.32 11.81
CA VAL A 96 -7.84 -9.92 12.89
C VAL A 96 -7.08 -11.17 13.32
N PHE A 97 -6.83 -11.27 14.61
CA PHE A 97 -6.03 -12.35 15.20
C PHE A 97 -6.90 -13.14 16.17
N ALA A 98 -7.24 -14.36 15.79
CA ALA A 98 -8.02 -15.30 16.56
C ALA A 98 -7.70 -16.72 16.10
N ASP A 99 -7.93 -17.72 16.96
CA ASP A 99 -7.88 -19.11 16.53
C ASP A 99 -9.00 -19.39 15.52
N VAL A 100 -8.77 -20.31 14.58
CA VAL A 100 -9.74 -20.58 13.49
C VAL A 100 -11.10 -21.00 14.05
N ALA A 101 -11.11 -21.73 15.17
CA ALA A 101 -12.35 -22.16 15.81
C ALA A 101 -13.20 -21.00 16.38
N ASP A 102 -12.54 -19.87 16.73
CA ASP A 102 -13.17 -18.71 17.37
C ASP A 102 -13.36 -17.53 16.39
N MET A 103 -12.75 -17.61 15.19
CA MET A 103 -12.87 -16.58 14.17
C MET A 103 -14.22 -16.64 13.47
N SER A 104 -14.98 -15.53 13.50
CA SER A 104 -16.25 -15.49 12.76
C SER A 104 -16.03 -15.40 11.24
N PRO A 105 -16.99 -15.89 10.43
CA PRO A 105 -16.95 -15.74 8.98
C PRO A 105 -16.80 -14.28 8.53
N GLU A 106 -17.41 -13.33 9.24
CA GLU A 106 -17.33 -11.89 8.94
C GLU A 106 -15.92 -11.35 9.19
N GLN A 107 -15.26 -11.79 10.25
CA GLN A 107 -13.86 -11.42 10.55
C GLN A 107 -12.91 -11.96 9.47
N TRP A 108 -13.11 -13.21 9.04
CA TRP A 108 -12.39 -13.79 7.92
C TRP A 108 -12.59 -12.96 6.65
N SER A 109 -13.86 -12.71 6.28
CA SER A 109 -14.22 -11.95 5.08
C SER A 109 -13.65 -10.53 5.12
N GLU A 110 -13.71 -9.83 6.27
CA GLU A 110 -13.11 -8.50 6.41
C GLU A 110 -11.63 -8.50 6.05
N VAL A 111 -10.87 -9.49 6.50
CA VAL A 111 -9.44 -9.60 6.23
C VAL A 111 -9.17 -9.90 4.75
N ILE A 112 -9.85 -10.89 4.18
CA ILE A 112 -9.68 -11.30 2.78
C ILE A 112 -10.12 -10.17 1.85
N ASP A 113 -11.29 -9.59 2.09
CA ASP A 113 -11.85 -8.55 1.23
C ASP A 113 -11.01 -7.28 1.23
N THR A 114 -10.43 -6.92 2.39
CA THR A 114 -9.56 -5.74 2.47
C THR A 114 -8.18 -6.01 1.85
N ASN A 115 -7.53 -7.11 2.28
CA ASN A 115 -6.10 -7.32 2.01
C ASN A 115 -5.82 -7.96 0.64
N LEU A 116 -6.81 -8.61 0.04
CA LEU A 116 -6.66 -9.35 -1.23
C LEU A 116 -7.66 -8.89 -2.28
N THR A 117 -8.97 -9.02 -2.03
CA THR A 117 -10.01 -8.63 -2.99
C THR A 117 -9.92 -7.14 -3.32
N GLY A 118 -9.72 -6.29 -2.30
CA GLY A 118 -9.56 -4.84 -2.48
C GLY A 118 -8.33 -4.48 -3.32
N VAL A 119 -7.23 -5.21 -3.18
CA VAL A 119 -6.04 -5.02 -4.03
C VAL A 119 -6.35 -5.40 -5.49
N PHE A 120 -7.05 -6.50 -5.70
CA PHE A 120 -7.52 -6.86 -7.04
C PHE A 120 -8.38 -5.74 -7.64
N TYR A 121 -9.36 -5.20 -6.91
CA TYR A 121 -10.20 -4.11 -7.38
C TYR A 121 -9.39 -2.88 -7.80
N VAL A 122 -8.43 -2.48 -6.97
CA VAL A 122 -7.59 -1.32 -7.28
C VAL A 122 -6.73 -1.60 -8.52
N CYS A 123 -6.09 -2.75 -8.62
CA CYS A 123 -5.28 -3.10 -9.79
C CYS A 123 -6.13 -3.17 -11.05
N HIS A 124 -7.30 -3.83 -10.99
CA HIS A 124 -8.22 -3.94 -12.12
C HIS A 124 -8.63 -2.56 -12.65
N ALA A 125 -9.04 -1.64 -11.78
CA ALA A 125 -9.45 -0.31 -12.17
C ALA A 125 -8.27 0.60 -12.59
N ALA A 126 -7.06 0.41 -12.03
CA ALA A 126 -5.90 1.26 -12.29
C ALA A 126 -5.16 0.92 -13.59
N ILE A 127 -5.07 -0.37 -13.98
CA ILE A 127 -4.31 -0.82 -15.15
C ILE A 127 -4.69 -0.07 -16.44
N PRO A 128 -5.97 0.16 -16.78
CA PRO A 128 -6.32 0.94 -17.96
C PRO A 128 -5.77 2.37 -17.94
N HIS A 129 -5.67 3.00 -16.76
CA HIS A 129 -5.11 4.33 -16.61
C HIS A 129 -3.58 4.33 -16.76
N LEU A 130 -2.90 3.35 -16.16
CA LEU A 130 -1.45 3.15 -16.32
C LEU A 130 -1.08 2.89 -17.79
N ARG A 131 -1.84 2.03 -18.50
CA ARG A 131 -1.66 1.78 -19.93
C ARG A 131 -1.79 3.06 -20.75
N ARG A 132 -2.80 3.88 -20.49
CA ARG A 132 -2.97 5.18 -21.18
C ARG A 132 -1.82 6.15 -20.91
N ARG A 133 -1.15 6.01 -19.75
CA ARG A 133 0.03 6.80 -19.38
C ARG A 133 1.34 6.28 -20.03
N GLY A 134 1.29 5.11 -20.69
CA GLY A 134 2.44 4.44 -21.31
C GLY A 134 3.23 3.56 -20.36
N GLY A 135 2.66 3.20 -19.22
CA GLY A 135 3.25 2.37 -18.17
C GLY A 135 3.18 3.01 -16.79
N GLY A 136 3.84 2.40 -15.82
CA GLY A 136 3.85 2.88 -14.44
C GLY A 136 4.36 1.85 -13.44
N SER A 137 4.00 2.04 -12.17
CA SER A 137 4.40 1.13 -11.10
C SER A 137 3.23 0.80 -10.18
N ILE A 138 3.06 -0.47 -9.85
CA ILE A 138 2.15 -0.97 -8.82
C ILE A 138 3.02 -1.57 -7.71
N VAL A 139 2.83 -1.13 -6.48
CA VAL A 139 3.50 -1.74 -5.32
C VAL A 139 2.48 -2.17 -4.28
N ASN A 140 2.52 -3.45 -3.95
CA ASN A 140 1.61 -4.07 -2.98
C ASN A 140 2.30 -4.21 -1.63
N ILE A 141 1.72 -3.65 -0.56
CA ILE A 141 2.22 -3.84 0.80
C ILE A 141 1.70 -5.17 1.34
N SER A 142 2.55 -6.17 1.27
CA SER A 142 2.31 -7.49 1.83
C SER A 142 2.76 -7.56 3.30
N SER A 143 3.33 -8.66 3.72
CA SER A 143 3.89 -8.90 5.05
C SER A 143 4.80 -10.12 5.03
N LEU A 144 5.74 -10.21 5.96
CA LEU A 144 6.44 -11.48 6.25
C LEU A 144 5.47 -12.61 6.65
N ALA A 145 4.28 -12.28 7.14
CA ALA A 145 3.20 -13.23 7.40
C ALA A 145 2.71 -13.96 6.14
N GLY A 146 2.90 -13.38 4.95
CA GLY A 146 2.62 -14.05 3.68
C GLY A 146 3.64 -15.12 3.29
N LYS A 147 4.71 -15.29 4.07
CA LYS A 147 5.75 -16.30 3.88
C LYS A 147 5.92 -17.18 5.14
N ASN A 148 5.80 -16.58 6.31
CA ASN A 148 6.00 -17.22 7.60
C ASN A 148 4.69 -17.13 8.40
N ALA A 149 3.87 -18.18 8.31
CA ALA A 149 2.61 -18.25 9.05
C ALA A 149 2.87 -18.41 10.56
N PHE A 150 1.95 -17.90 11.38
CA PHE A 150 1.99 -18.01 12.82
C PHE A 150 0.58 -18.23 13.40
N THR A 151 0.52 -18.68 14.63
CA THR A 151 -0.75 -18.96 15.34
C THR A 151 -1.65 -17.73 15.42
N THR A 152 -2.94 -17.93 15.48
CA THR A 152 -4.00 -16.90 15.55
C THR A 152 -4.12 -15.97 14.32
N ALA A 153 -3.27 -16.13 13.30
CA ALA A 153 -3.20 -15.24 12.15
C ALA A 153 -3.66 -15.89 10.83
N ALA A 154 -4.48 -16.93 10.87
CA ALA A 154 -4.84 -17.71 9.69
C ALA A 154 -5.37 -16.86 8.54
N ALA A 155 -6.37 -16.00 8.77
CA ALA A 155 -6.93 -15.13 7.74
C ALA A 155 -5.89 -14.12 7.21
N TYR A 156 -5.12 -13.52 8.12
CA TYR A 156 -4.09 -12.56 7.74
C TYR A 156 -2.98 -13.21 6.89
N CYS A 157 -2.46 -14.36 7.35
CA CYS A 157 -1.44 -15.11 6.59
C CYS A 157 -1.98 -15.56 5.23
N ALA A 158 -3.19 -16.09 5.17
CA ALA A 158 -3.83 -16.48 3.91
C ALA A 158 -3.95 -15.30 2.94
N SER A 159 -4.44 -14.13 3.44
CA SER A 159 -4.58 -12.93 2.61
C SER A 159 -3.24 -12.44 2.07
N LYS A 160 -2.18 -12.45 2.87
CA LYS A 160 -0.84 -11.96 2.47
C LYS A 160 -0.09 -12.96 1.59
N SER A 161 -0.28 -14.28 1.80
CA SER A 161 0.22 -15.32 0.88
C SER A 161 -0.48 -15.23 -0.48
N GLY A 162 -1.81 -15.08 -0.48
CA GLY A 162 -2.58 -14.83 -1.71
C GLY A 162 -2.14 -13.57 -2.43
N LEU A 163 -1.86 -12.49 -1.69
CA LEU A 163 -1.36 -11.24 -2.27
C LEU A 163 0.02 -11.40 -2.90
N ASN A 164 0.91 -12.19 -2.30
CA ASN A 164 2.21 -12.49 -2.90
C ASN A 164 2.04 -13.21 -4.24
N ALA A 165 1.23 -14.28 -4.28
CA ALA A 165 0.95 -15.03 -5.49
C ALA A 165 0.25 -14.17 -6.56
N PHE A 166 -0.74 -13.36 -6.17
CA PHE A 166 -1.41 -12.40 -7.04
C PHE A 166 -0.42 -11.40 -7.66
N SER A 167 0.50 -10.87 -6.86
CA SER A 167 1.51 -9.92 -7.34
C SER A 167 2.46 -10.52 -8.37
N GLU A 168 2.88 -11.77 -8.16
CA GLU A 168 3.75 -12.50 -9.10
C GLU A 168 3.03 -12.77 -10.44
N ALA A 169 1.76 -13.17 -10.41
CA ALA A 169 0.95 -13.38 -11.61
C ALA A 169 0.74 -12.05 -12.36
N LEU A 170 0.27 -11.03 -11.65
CA LEU A 170 0.03 -9.70 -12.23
C LEU A 170 1.29 -9.11 -12.88
N MET A 171 2.46 -9.26 -12.24
CA MET A 171 3.72 -8.80 -12.80
C MET A 171 3.96 -9.38 -14.19
N GLN A 172 3.64 -10.65 -14.40
CA GLN A 172 3.84 -11.31 -15.70
C GLN A 172 2.84 -10.85 -16.75
N GLU A 173 1.59 -10.58 -16.34
CA GLU A 173 0.51 -10.14 -17.23
C GLU A 173 0.77 -8.75 -17.82
N VAL A 174 1.29 -7.80 -17.00
CA VAL A 174 1.36 -6.38 -17.37
C VAL A 174 2.77 -5.88 -17.72
N ARG A 175 3.79 -6.74 -17.68
CA ARG A 175 5.19 -6.31 -17.92
C ARG A 175 5.40 -5.72 -19.32
N TYR A 176 4.68 -6.20 -20.31
CA TYR A 176 4.79 -5.72 -21.70
C TYR A 176 4.02 -4.41 -21.93
N ASP A 177 3.21 -3.99 -20.96
CA ASP A 177 2.55 -2.68 -20.91
C ASP A 177 3.46 -1.61 -20.24
N ASN A 178 4.73 -1.92 -19.97
CA ASN A 178 5.65 -1.09 -19.18
C ASN A 178 5.15 -0.82 -17.74
N ILE A 179 4.32 -1.70 -17.20
CA ILE A 179 3.85 -1.63 -15.81
C ILE A 179 4.71 -2.56 -14.97
N ARG A 180 5.41 -1.98 -13.99
CA ARG A 180 6.23 -2.72 -13.03
C ARG A 180 5.40 -3.07 -11.81
N VAL A 181 5.38 -4.33 -11.42
CA VAL A 181 4.69 -4.78 -10.21
C VAL A 181 5.72 -5.29 -9.21
N SER A 182 5.68 -4.74 -8.01
CA SER A 182 6.50 -5.18 -6.87
C SER A 182 5.62 -5.43 -5.66
N TYR A 183 6.10 -6.25 -4.73
CA TYR A 183 5.50 -6.34 -3.41
C TYR A 183 6.57 -6.29 -2.32
N VAL A 184 6.23 -5.56 -1.26
CA VAL A 184 7.09 -5.40 -0.09
C VAL A 184 6.50 -6.18 1.07
N MET A 185 7.33 -6.97 1.75
CA MET A 185 6.96 -7.78 2.91
C MET A 185 7.61 -7.22 4.17
N PRO A 186 7.03 -6.20 4.81
CA PRO A 186 7.55 -5.72 6.07
C PRO A 186 7.35 -6.74 7.19
N GLY A 187 8.29 -6.78 8.11
CA GLY A 187 8.14 -7.42 9.42
C GLY A 187 7.33 -6.54 10.38
N SER A 188 7.71 -6.56 11.65
CA SER A 188 7.04 -5.74 12.66
C SER A 188 7.33 -4.26 12.44
N VAL A 189 6.31 -3.47 12.08
CA VAL A 189 6.38 -2.03 11.89
C VAL A 189 5.71 -1.33 13.08
N ALA A 190 6.30 -0.22 13.55
CA ALA A 190 5.77 0.59 14.64
C ALA A 190 4.55 1.41 14.17
N THR A 191 3.38 0.78 14.10
CA THR A 191 2.11 1.38 13.72
C THR A 191 1.01 0.95 14.70
N GLY A 192 -0.14 1.61 14.69
CA GLY A 192 -1.33 1.18 15.42
C GLY A 192 -2.09 0.01 14.76
N PHE A 193 -1.45 -0.81 13.92
CA PHE A 193 -2.08 -1.91 13.20
C PHE A 193 -2.50 -3.08 14.11
N SER A 194 -1.65 -3.46 15.04
CA SER A 194 -2.00 -4.41 16.10
C SER A 194 -2.44 -3.61 17.32
N SER A 195 -3.58 -3.95 17.92
CA SER A 195 -4.26 -3.29 19.05
C SER A 195 -3.44 -3.22 20.36
N GLY A 196 -2.14 -3.01 20.27
CA GLY A 196 -1.23 -2.75 21.37
C GLY A 196 -0.86 -1.27 21.42
N ASP A 197 -0.57 -0.77 22.62
CA ASP A 197 -0.06 0.58 22.84
C ASP A 197 1.18 0.81 21.95
N ALA A 198 1.01 1.58 20.89
CA ALA A 198 2.06 1.86 19.90
C ALA A 198 3.27 2.62 20.51
N SER A 199 3.16 3.08 21.76
CA SER A 199 4.16 3.90 22.42
C SER A 199 5.18 3.12 23.26
N LYS A 200 4.94 1.86 23.61
CA LYS A 200 5.81 1.09 24.52
C LYS A 200 6.55 -0.04 23.84
N GLY A 201 7.89 0.01 23.90
CA GLY A 201 8.78 -1.09 23.49
C GLY A 201 8.76 -1.35 21.98
N THR A 202 8.69 -0.29 21.17
CA THR A 202 8.70 -0.35 19.70
C THR A 202 10.06 -0.08 19.07
N ASP A 203 11.07 0.26 19.86
CA ASP A 203 12.40 0.68 19.40
C ASP A 203 13.13 -0.32 18.51
N TRP A 204 12.73 -1.61 18.60
CA TRP A 204 13.26 -2.69 17.76
C TRP A 204 12.49 -2.86 16.44
N LYS A 205 11.30 -2.24 16.31
CA LYS A 205 10.45 -2.36 15.12
C LYS A 205 10.94 -1.42 14.02
N ILE A 206 10.61 -1.76 12.79
CA ILE A 206 10.79 -0.91 11.63
C ILE A 206 9.91 0.34 11.81
N ALA A 207 10.43 1.52 11.50
CA ALA A 207 9.61 2.73 11.42
C ALA A 207 8.78 2.74 10.11
N PRO A 208 7.59 3.37 10.07
CA PRO A 208 6.86 3.58 8.83
C PRO A 208 7.69 4.29 7.74
N ASP A 209 8.57 5.20 8.14
CA ASP A 209 9.46 5.94 7.23
C ASP A 209 10.51 5.00 6.59
N ASP A 210 11.03 3.98 7.30
CA ASP A 210 11.93 2.97 6.71
C ASP A 210 11.27 2.21 5.56
N VAL A 211 9.95 1.96 5.67
CA VAL A 211 9.17 1.34 4.58
C VAL A 211 9.01 2.32 3.43
N ALA A 212 8.79 3.61 3.72
CA ALA A 212 8.67 4.63 2.69
C ALA A 212 9.97 4.84 1.91
N ASP A 213 11.13 4.76 2.55
CA ASP A 213 12.44 4.82 1.88
C ASP A 213 12.62 3.66 0.90
N VAL A 214 12.28 2.43 1.30
CA VAL A 214 12.28 1.27 0.39
C VAL A 214 11.34 1.49 -0.80
N MET A 215 10.19 2.13 -0.59
CA MET A 215 9.25 2.45 -1.67
C MET A 215 9.86 3.44 -2.66
N LEU A 216 10.53 4.49 -2.19
CA LEU A 216 11.23 5.44 -3.07
C LEU A 216 12.31 4.73 -3.90
N ASP A 217 13.13 3.88 -3.26
CA ASP A 217 14.15 3.08 -3.96
C ASP A 217 13.57 2.22 -5.07
N LEU A 218 12.44 1.55 -4.84
CA LEU A 218 11.75 0.74 -5.85
C LEU A 218 11.24 1.58 -7.02
N LEU A 219 10.64 2.73 -6.73
CA LEU A 219 10.04 3.60 -7.75
C LEU A 219 11.10 4.29 -8.61
N GLN A 220 12.26 4.61 -8.03
CA GLN A 220 13.36 5.32 -8.70
C GLN A 220 14.33 4.39 -9.44
N GLN A 221 14.14 3.06 -9.40
CA GLN A 221 14.98 2.11 -10.14
C GLN A 221 14.96 2.34 -11.65
N HIS A 222 16.06 1.94 -12.30
CA HIS A 222 16.15 1.98 -13.76
C HIS A 222 15.08 1.05 -14.39
N PRO A 223 14.41 1.44 -15.49
CA PRO A 223 13.32 0.64 -16.11
C PRO A 223 13.74 -0.77 -16.53
N ARG A 224 15.03 -1.02 -16.74
CA ARG A 224 15.55 -2.35 -17.09
C ARG A 224 15.56 -3.33 -15.90
N SER A 225 15.44 -2.83 -14.69
CA SER A 225 15.49 -3.63 -13.47
C SER A 225 14.16 -3.59 -12.73
N LEU A 226 13.83 -4.69 -12.10
CA LEU A 226 12.63 -4.84 -11.28
C LEU A 226 12.99 -5.64 -10.03
N ALA A 227 13.02 -4.97 -8.88
CA ALA A 227 13.00 -5.66 -7.61
C ALA A 227 11.54 -6.05 -7.31
N SER A 228 11.14 -7.23 -7.79
CA SER A 228 9.74 -7.69 -7.72
C SER A 228 9.30 -8.04 -6.31
N ARG A 229 10.25 -8.48 -5.45
CA ARG A 229 9.99 -8.91 -4.07
C ARG A 229 11.03 -8.36 -3.11
N VAL A 230 10.57 -7.68 -2.06
CA VAL A 230 11.44 -7.13 -1.02
C VAL A 230 10.99 -7.58 0.37
N GLU A 231 11.88 -8.18 1.13
CA GLU A 231 11.69 -8.50 2.55
C GLU A 231 12.37 -7.43 3.39
N LEU A 232 11.62 -6.77 4.27
CA LEU A 232 12.15 -5.77 5.19
C LEU A 232 11.97 -6.26 6.63
N ARG A 233 13.06 -6.44 7.35
CA ARG A 233 13.08 -7.01 8.71
C ARG A 233 13.68 -6.04 9.71
N PRO A 234 13.18 -6.01 10.97
CA PRO A 234 13.94 -5.39 12.04
C PRO A 234 15.35 -5.96 12.09
N SER A 235 16.36 -5.12 12.14
CA SER A 235 17.77 -5.56 12.20
C SER A 235 18.09 -6.34 13.47
N LYS A 236 17.42 -5.98 14.58
CA LYS A 236 17.55 -6.63 15.90
C LYS A 236 16.15 -6.92 16.47
N PRO A 237 15.52 -8.03 16.07
CA PRO A 237 14.20 -8.39 16.59
C PRO A 237 14.27 -8.68 18.10
N ARG A 238 13.16 -8.49 18.82
CA ARG A 238 13.04 -8.87 20.23
C ARG A 238 13.28 -10.39 20.37
N ARG A 239 14.12 -10.78 21.33
CA ARG A 239 14.38 -12.19 21.68
C ARG A 239 13.19 -12.78 22.42
#